data_7d5978fbd8c16c00c9239b532c8d3ab4
#
_entry.id   7d5978fbd8c16c00c9239b532c8d3ab4
#
_cell.length_a   1.000
_cell.length_b   1.000
_cell.length_c   1.000
_cell.angle_alpha   90.00
_cell.angle_beta   90.00
_cell.angle_gamma   90.00
#
_symmetry.space_group_name_H-M   'P 1'
#
loop_
_entity.id
_entity.type
_entity.pdbx_description
1 polymer ?
#
loop_
_entity_poly.entity_id
_entity_poly.type
_entity_poly.pdbx_seq_one_letter_code
_entity_poly.pdbx_strand_id
1 'polypeptide(L)'
;MDLHRDIYEKLLGWKEKNTGKVLEVNGARQVGKTYILTKFAKENYKKFFYINMIQTSGAEFSECLKEATSWKPGDKRVEKPLHKAFELFDSTFEDSRDTVVLIDEIQESAEVFSLIRQFAREFEAHFIVTGSYLGKTFNKEYFLPAGDIDVFVLDTMSFGEFLDAAGKREIYESIDLYGESGHSDYDEL
;
A
#
# COMPACT_ATOMS: atom_id res chain seq x y z
N MET A 1 -16.46 6.76 -13.76
CA MET A 1 -16.19 8.05 -13.09
C MET A 1 -14.99 7.83 -12.22
N ASP A 2 -13.90 8.55 -12.48
CA ASP A 2 -12.68 8.39 -11.71
C ASP A 2 -12.72 9.41 -10.56
N LEU A 3 -12.80 8.91 -9.33
CA LEU A 3 -12.94 9.76 -8.15
C LEU A 3 -11.55 10.22 -7.69
N HIS A 4 -11.36 11.51 -7.62
CA HIS A 4 -10.18 12.08 -6.99
C HIS A 4 -10.18 11.72 -5.50
N ARG A 5 -9.03 11.27 -4.98
CA ARG A 5 -8.82 10.94 -3.57
C ARG A 5 -7.52 11.60 -3.12
N ASP A 6 -7.57 12.34 -2.02
CA ASP A 6 -6.43 13.10 -1.48
C ASP A 6 -5.21 12.23 -1.18
N ILE A 7 -5.42 10.95 -0.91
CA ILE A 7 -4.32 9.98 -0.70
C ILE A 7 -3.46 9.82 -1.96
N TYR A 8 -4.01 10.07 -3.16
CA TYR A 8 -3.25 9.87 -4.40
C TYR A 8 -2.04 10.79 -4.48
N GLU A 9 -2.18 12.05 -4.10
CA GLU A 9 -1.08 13.02 -4.02
C GLU A 9 -0.03 12.61 -2.98
N LYS A 10 -0.48 12.05 -1.85
CA LYS A 10 0.44 11.51 -0.83
C LYS A 10 1.24 10.32 -1.37
N LEU A 11 0.61 9.45 -2.18
CA LEU A 11 1.27 8.32 -2.82
C LEU A 11 2.33 8.78 -3.83
N LEU A 12 2.04 9.81 -4.62
CA LEU A 12 3.02 10.43 -5.53
C LEU A 12 4.22 10.97 -4.75
N GLY A 13 3.97 11.76 -3.71
CA GLY A 13 5.04 12.29 -2.86
C GLY A 13 5.85 11.20 -2.14
N TRP A 14 5.25 10.08 -1.77
CA TRP A 14 5.96 8.94 -1.18
C TRP A 14 6.90 8.29 -2.21
N LYS A 15 6.41 8.05 -3.43
CA LYS A 15 7.24 7.50 -4.51
C LYS A 15 8.44 8.40 -4.81
N GLU A 16 8.23 9.71 -4.91
CA GLU A 16 9.29 10.68 -5.20
C GLU A 16 10.35 10.72 -4.11
N LYS A 17 9.96 10.67 -2.84
CA LYS A 17 10.89 10.65 -1.70
C LYS A 17 11.79 9.43 -1.68
N ASN A 18 11.29 8.30 -2.17
CA ASN A 18 12.02 7.03 -2.30
C ASN A 18 12.87 6.70 -1.05
N THR A 19 12.24 6.65 0.11
CA THR A 19 12.91 6.44 1.40
C THR A 19 13.46 5.02 1.59
N GLY A 20 13.17 4.10 0.68
CA GLY A 20 13.48 2.68 0.81
C GLY A 20 12.60 1.94 1.82
N LYS A 21 11.55 2.61 2.33
CA LYS A 21 10.62 2.01 3.28
C LYS A 21 9.42 1.36 2.57
N VAL A 22 8.86 0.35 3.20
CA VAL A 22 7.57 -0.22 2.80
C VAL A 22 6.46 0.77 3.16
N LEU A 23 5.52 1.01 2.26
CA LEU A 23 4.32 1.77 2.55
C LEU A 23 3.21 0.85 3.06
N GLU A 24 2.73 1.11 4.24
CA GLU A 24 1.52 0.50 4.77
C GLU A 24 0.32 1.42 4.58
N VAL A 25 -0.71 0.95 3.89
CA VAL A 25 -1.97 1.69 3.73
C VAL A 25 -3.07 1.01 4.53
N ASN A 26 -3.43 1.64 5.63
CA ASN A 26 -4.49 1.21 6.52
C ASN A 26 -5.83 1.87 6.16
N GLY A 27 -6.91 1.32 6.68
CA GLY A 27 -8.25 1.89 6.54
C GLY A 27 -9.33 0.82 6.70
N ALA A 28 -10.58 1.26 6.87
CA ALA A 28 -11.71 0.37 7.00
C ALA A 28 -11.89 -0.53 5.76
N ARG A 29 -12.66 -1.60 5.90
CA ARG A 29 -13.06 -2.40 4.74
C ARG A 29 -13.91 -1.56 3.79
N GLN A 30 -13.78 -1.81 2.49
CA GLN A 30 -14.59 -1.20 1.42
C GLN A 30 -14.41 0.32 1.22
N VAL A 31 -13.36 0.95 1.78
CA VAL A 31 -13.06 2.37 1.52
C VAL A 31 -12.32 2.61 0.20
N GLY A 32 -12.02 1.54 -0.56
CA GLY A 32 -11.40 1.64 -1.89
C GLY A 32 -9.87 1.52 -1.89
N LYS A 33 -9.23 0.96 -0.83
CA LYS A 33 -7.76 0.78 -0.76
C LYS A 33 -7.19 0.09 -2.00
N THR A 34 -7.65 -1.13 -2.26
CA THR A 34 -7.16 -1.94 -3.40
C THR A 34 -7.33 -1.21 -4.74
N TYR A 35 -8.45 -0.51 -4.92
CA TYR A 35 -8.71 0.24 -6.15
C TYR A 35 -7.69 1.36 -6.35
N ILE A 36 -7.53 2.26 -5.36
CA ILE A 36 -6.65 3.44 -5.50
C ILE A 36 -5.19 3.04 -5.61
N LEU A 37 -4.76 2.01 -4.87
CA LEU A 37 -3.38 1.51 -4.92
C LEU A 37 -3.07 0.80 -6.24
N THR A 38 -4.00 0.02 -6.77
CA THR A 38 -3.86 -0.61 -8.09
C THR A 38 -3.80 0.44 -9.20
N LYS A 39 -4.65 1.48 -9.13
CA LYS A 39 -4.61 2.60 -10.05
C LYS A 39 -3.25 3.30 -9.99
N PHE A 40 -2.82 3.70 -8.79
CA PHE A 40 -1.53 4.35 -8.58
C PHE A 40 -0.36 3.50 -9.12
N ALA A 41 -0.36 2.21 -8.82
CA ALA A 41 0.68 1.29 -9.28
C ALA A 41 0.76 1.24 -10.82
N LYS A 42 -0.39 1.05 -11.48
CA LYS A 42 -0.46 0.94 -12.95
C LYS A 42 -0.09 2.23 -13.68
N GLU A 43 -0.41 3.39 -13.10
CA GLU A 43 -0.13 4.69 -13.72
C GLU A 43 1.31 5.15 -13.51
N ASN A 44 1.99 4.67 -12.45
CA ASN A 44 3.26 5.24 -12.02
C ASN A 44 4.46 4.28 -12.09
N TYR A 45 4.25 2.99 -12.36
CA TYR A 45 5.33 2.01 -12.43
C TYR A 45 5.30 1.24 -13.75
N LYS A 46 6.46 0.80 -14.21
CA LYS A 46 6.57 -0.04 -15.42
C LYS A 46 6.16 -1.48 -15.15
N LYS A 47 6.42 -1.96 -13.91
CA LYS A 47 6.09 -3.32 -13.48
C LYS A 47 5.27 -3.27 -12.20
N PHE A 48 4.16 -3.97 -12.20
CA PHE A 48 3.24 -4.05 -11.08
C PHE A 48 2.87 -5.50 -10.78
N PHE A 49 3.15 -5.93 -9.56
CA PHE A 49 2.81 -7.26 -9.05
C PHE A 49 1.78 -7.13 -7.93
N TYR A 50 0.71 -7.91 -8.05
CA TYR A 50 -0.38 -7.91 -7.07
C TYR A 50 -0.50 -9.28 -6.42
N ILE A 51 -0.36 -9.30 -5.10
CA ILE A 51 -0.46 -10.50 -4.27
C ILE A 51 -1.55 -10.24 -3.22
N ASN A 52 -2.62 -11.04 -3.24
CA ASN A 52 -3.67 -10.96 -2.23
C ASN A 52 -3.61 -12.21 -1.35
N MET A 53 -3.33 -12.02 -0.05
CA MET A 53 -3.07 -13.14 0.86
C MET A 53 -4.30 -14.01 1.17
N ILE A 54 -5.51 -13.55 0.83
CA ILE A 54 -6.74 -14.36 0.92
C ILE A 54 -6.97 -15.19 -0.35
N GLN A 55 -6.40 -14.78 -1.48
CA GLN A 55 -6.65 -15.37 -2.81
C GLN A 55 -5.55 -16.35 -3.22
N THR A 56 -5.74 -16.95 -4.39
CA THR A 56 -4.80 -17.92 -5.00
C THR A 56 -3.38 -17.35 -5.12
N SER A 57 -3.25 -16.08 -5.49
CA SER A 57 -1.94 -15.40 -5.60
C SER A 57 -1.14 -15.39 -4.30
N GLY A 58 -1.81 -15.26 -3.16
CA GLY A 58 -1.18 -15.32 -1.84
C GLY A 58 -0.68 -16.74 -1.50
N ALA A 59 -1.48 -17.76 -1.85
CA ALA A 59 -1.07 -19.17 -1.68
C ALA A 59 0.12 -19.52 -2.59
N GLU A 60 0.07 -19.12 -3.86
CA GLU A 60 1.16 -19.32 -4.82
C GLU A 60 2.45 -18.65 -4.38
N PHE A 61 2.37 -17.38 -3.92
CA PHE A 61 3.54 -16.68 -3.41
C PHE A 61 4.13 -17.37 -2.16
N SER A 62 3.27 -17.84 -1.24
CA SER A 62 3.71 -18.58 -0.06
C SER A 62 4.42 -19.90 -0.40
N GLU A 63 3.99 -20.59 -1.47
CA GLU A 63 4.69 -21.78 -1.97
C GLU A 63 6.04 -21.43 -2.58
N CYS A 64 6.11 -20.38 -3.41
CA CYS A 64 7.38 -19.87 -3.97
C CYS A 64 8.36 -19.47 -2.87
N LEU A 65 7.86 -18.83 -1.80
CA LEU A 65 8.67 -18.44 -0.65
C LEU A 65 9.26 -19.66 0.06
N LYS A 66 8.44 -20.70 0.30
CA LYS A 66 8.91 -21.96 0.90
C LYS A 66 9.94 -22.66 0.02
N GLU A 67 9.71 -22.71 -1.29
CA GLU A 67 10.65 -23.29 -2.24
C GLU A 67 11.99 -22.55 -2.20
N ALA A 68 11.96 -21.21 -2.30
CA ALA A 68 13.16 -20.38 -2.32
C ALA A 68 13.96 -20.43 -1.01
N THR A 69 13.28 -20.63 0.14
CA THR A 69 13.90 -20.70 1.46
C THR A 69 14.26 -22.13 1.91
N SER A 70 13.72 -23.15 1.23
CA SER A 70 14.03 -24.55 1.54
C SER A 70 15.44 -24.87 1.10
N TRP A 71 16.33 -25.11 2.07
CA TRP A 71 17.68 -25.58 1.81
C TRP A 71 17.80 -27.06 2.21
N LYS A 72 18.34 -27.89 1.32
CA LYS A 72 18.68 -29.29 1.63
C LYS A 72 20.21 -29.45 1.67
N PRO A 73 20.75 -30.30 2.54
CA PRO A 73 22.18 -30.59 2.53
C PRO A 73 22.62 -31.11 1.16
N GLY A 74 23.58 -30.41 0.53
CA GLY A 74 24.05 -30.71 -0.84
C GLY A 74 23.59 -29.73 -1.91
N ASP A 75 22.57 -28.91 -1.65
CA ASP A 75 22.13 -27.87 -2.58
C ASP A 75 23.05 -26.64 -2.52
N LYS A 76 23.15 -25.95 -3.68
CA LYS A 76 23.75 -24.61 -3.68
C LYS A 76 22.82 -23.68 -2.88
N ARG A 77 23.40 -23.02 -1.87
CA ARG A 77 22.66 -22.03 -1.09
C ARG A 77 22.20 -20.88 -1.98
N VAL A 78 20.92 -20.57 -1.95
CA VAL A 78 20.35 -19.39 -2.64
C VAL A 78 20.85 -18.14 -1.92
N GLU A 79 21.60 -17.28 -2.60
CA GLU A 79 22.17 -16.07 -1.99
C GLU A 79 21.10 -15.06 -1.59
N LYS A 80 20.05 -14.93 -2.39
CA LYS A 80 18.94 -13.98 -2.18
C LYS A 80 17.59 -14.72 -2.26
N PRO A 81 17.19 -15.42 -1.20
CA PRO A 81 16.00 -16.28 -1.25
C PRO A 81 14.71 -15.49 -1.53
N LEU A 82 14.58 -14.27 -1.01
CA LEU A 82 13.38 -13.45 -1.27
C LEU A 82 13.28 -13.00 -2.73
N HIS A 83 14.38 -12.59 -3.35
CA HIS A 83 14.39 -12.29 -4.79
C HIS A 83 14.00 -13.52 -5.59
N LYS A 84 14.53 -14.69 -5.20
CA LYS A 84 14.19 -15.94 -5.86
C LYS A 84 12.71 -16.29 -5.72
N ALA A 85 12.09 -16.02 -4.59
CA ALA A 85 10.66 -16.23 -4.39
C ALA A 85 9.81 -15.37 -5.36
N PHE A 86 10.16 -14.10 -5.56
CA PHE A 86 9.47 -13.25 -6.54
C PHE A 86 9.70 -13.69 -7.99
N GLU A 87 10.91 -14.12 -8.35
CA GLU A 87 11.21 -14.68 -9.68
C GLU A 87 10.44 -15.98 -9.96
N LEU A 88 10.23 -16.83 -8.94
CA LEU A 88 9.43 -18.05 -9.04
C LEU A 88 7.95 -17.72 -9.18
N PHE A 89 7.48 -16.70 -8.44
CA PHE A 89 6.10 -16.24 -8.50
C PHE A 89 5.74 -15.65 -9.87
N ASP A 90 6.64 -14.82 -10.40
CA ASP A 90 6.51 -14.26 -11.74
C ASP A 90 7.91 -14.04 -12.36
N SER A 91 8.19 -14.76 -13.43
CA SER A 91 9.49 -14.72 -14.12
C SER A 91 9.83 -13.35 -14.74
N THR A 92 8.87 -12.44 -14.81
CA THR A 92 9.08 -11.06 -15.28
C THR A 92 9.47 -10.10 -14.15
N PHE A 93 9.57 -10.58 -12.90
CA PHE A 93 9.99 -9.77 -11.76
C PHE A 93 11.40 -9.22 -11.99
N GLU A 94 11.55 -7.94 -11.71
CA GLU A 94 12.82 -7.24 -11.76
C GLU A 94 12.91 -6.31 -10.55
N ASP A 95 13.96 -6.49 -9.76
CA ASP A 95 14.21 -5.64 -8.62
C ASP A 95 14.74 -4.28 -9.07
N SER A 96 13.85 -3.33 -9.25
CA SER A 96 14.17 -1.98 -9.71
C SER A 96 13.19 -0.95 -9.15
N ARG A 97 13.55 0.33 -9.17
CA ARG A 97 12.67 1.44 -8.74
C ARG A 97 11.44 1.65 -9.63
N ASP A 98 11.42 1.05 -10.81
CA ASP A 98 10.27 1.06 -11.72
C ASP A 98 9.29 -0.10 -11.44
N THR A 99 9.58 -0.90 -10.41
CA THR A 99 8.78 -2.04 -9.98
C THR A 99 8.07 -1.73 -8.66
N VAL A 100 6.79 -2.09 -8.58
CA VAL A 100 6.03 -2.05 -7.32
C VAL A 100 5.34 -3.38 -7.07
N VAL A 101 5.39 -3.83 -5.82
CA VAL A 101 4.67 -5.00 -5.32
C VAL A 101 3.60 -4.53 -4.34
N LEU A 102 2.34 -4.84 -4.62
CA LEU A 102 1.20 -4.61 -3.72
C LEU A 102 0.80 -5.93 -3.07
N ILE A 103 0.99 -6.02 -1.76
CA ILE A 103 0.56 -7.17 -0.96
C ILE A 103 -0.69 -6.76 -0.18
N ASP A 104 -1.83 -7.29 -0.62
CA ASP A 104 -3.14 -6.97 -0.04
C ASP A 104 -3.53 -8.00 1.02
N GLU A 105 -4.25 -7.54 2.07
CA GLU A 105 -4.68 -8.34 3.21
C GLU A 105 -3.51 -9.07 3.92
N ILE A 106 -2.38 -8.36 4.10
CA ILE A 106 -1.12 -8.94 4.62
C ILE A 106 -1.27 -9.59 6.02
N GLN A 107 -2.29 -9.20 6.80
CA GLN A 107 -2.56 -9.78 8.12
C GLN A 107 -2.96 -11.27 8.06
N GLU A 108 -3.33 -11.77 6.88
CA GLU A 108 -3.67 -13.19 6.70
C GLU A 108 -2.43 -14.11 6.63
N SER A 109 -1.23 -13.53 6.54
CA SER A 109 0.03 -14.29 6.56
C SER A 109 1.04 -13.68 7.52
N ALA A 110 1.17 -14.26 8.72
CA ALA A 110 2.18 -13.87 9.69
C ALA A 110 3.61 -14.05 9.13
N GLU A 111 3.82 -15.07 8.29
CA GLU A 111 5.10 -15.32 7.61
C GLU A 111 5.47 -14.14 6.72
N VAL A 112 4.61 -13.76 5.76
CA VAL A 112 4.87 -12.65 4.84
C VAL A 112 4.95 -11.31 5.58
N PHE A 113 4.12 -11.12 6.60
CA PHE A 113 4.17 -9.93 7.45
C PHE A 113 5.54 -9.76 8.14
N SER A 114 6.14 -10.84 8.61
CA SER A 114 7.46 -10.81 9.25
C SER A 114 8.60 -10.39 8.31
N LEU A 115 8.38 -10.47 6.99
CA LEU A 115 9.36 -10.12 5.96
C LEU A 115 9.36 -8.63 5.59
N ILE A 116 8.46 -7.81 6.11
CA ILE A 116 8.33 -6.38 5.75
C ILE A 116 9.69 -5.65 5.91
N ARG A 117 10.42 -5.93 6.99
CA ARG A 117 11.75 -5.34 7.20
C ARG A 117 12.75 -5.74 6.12
N GLN A 118 12.69 -6.96 5.65
CA GLN A 118 13.57 -7.47 4.59
C GLN A 118 13.17 -6.86 3.25
N PHE A 119 11.88 -6.70 2.97
CA PHE A 119 11.43 -5.97 1.77
C PHE A 119 12.00 -4.55 1.73
N ALA A 120 11.99 -3.83 2.86
CA ALA A 120 12.55 -2.48 2.93
C ALA A 120 14.08 -2.43 2.72
N ARG A 121 14.81 -3.49 3.10
CA ARG A 121 16.28 -3.44 3.17
C ARG A 121 16.99 -4.15 2.03
N GLU A 122 16.36 -5.13 1.42
CA GLU A 122 16.99 -6.02 0.44
C GLU A 122 16.62 -5.68 -0.99
N PHE A 123 15.56 -4.84 -1.21
CA PHE A 123 15.04 -4.54 -2.53
C PHE A 123 15.17 -3.07 -2.90
N GLU A 124 15.34 -2.83 -4.21
CA GLU A 124 15.15 -1.51 -4.83
C GLU A 124 13.70 -1.26 -5.24
N ALA A 125 12.93 -2.33 -5.49
CA ALA A 125 11.51 -2.28 -5.79
C ALA A 125 10.71 -1.69 -4.63
N HIS A 126 9.65 -0.96 -4.94
CA HIS A 126 8.74 -0.42 -3.95
C HIS A 126 7.75 -1.48 -3.47
N PHE A 127 7.49 -1.52 -2.18
CA PHE A 127 6.50 -2.40 -1.57
C PHE A 127 5.39 -1.58 -0.92
N ILE A 128 4.17 -1.93 -1.25
CA ILE A 128 2.96 -1.38 -0.62
C ILE A 128 2.21 -2.55 0.00
N VAL A 129 1.88 -2.44 1.27
CA VAL A 129 1.11 -3.46 1.98
C VAL A 129 -0.21 -2.87 2.46
N THR A 130 -1.28 -3.65 2.41
CA THR A 130 -2.56 -3.25 2.97
C THR A 130 -3.08 -4.30 3.94
N GLY A 131 -3.90 -3.82 4.87
CA GLY A 131 -4.60 -4.67 5.79
C GLY A 131 -5.78 -3.97 6.43
N SER A 132 -6.68 -4.74 7.04
CA SER A 132 -7.76 -4.15 7.83
C SER A 132 -7.30 -3.91 9.26
N TYR A 133 -7.69 -2.77 9.86
CA TYR A 133 -7.36 -2.43 11.26
C TYR A 133 -7.77 -3.51 12.26
N LEU A 134 -8.89 -4.18 12.00
CA LEU A 134 -9.46 -5.19 12.91
C LEU A 134 -8.57 -6.42 13.07
N GLY A 135 -7.82 -6.82 12.03
CA GLY A 135 -6.91 -7.95 12.09
C GLY A 135 -5.68 -7.71 12.99
N LYS A 136 -5.22 -6.47 13.08
CA LYS A 136 -4.00 -6.10 13.83
C LYS A 136 -4.23 -5.98 15.34
N THR A 137 -5.45 -5.58 15.75
CA THR A 137 -5.77 -5.31 17.17
C THR A 137 -5.81 -6.57 18.02
N PHE A 138 -6.02 -7.75 17.42
CA PHE A 138 -6.18 -9.00 18.12
C PHE A 138 -4.96 -9.92 18.14
N ASN A 139 -3.95 -9.68 17.28
CA ASN A 139 -2.75 -10.51 17.23
C ASN A 139 -1.53 -9.76 17.74
N LYS A 140 -1.03 -10.15 18.92
CA LYS A 140 0.21 -9.62 19.54
C LYS A 140 1.48 -9.87 18.73
N GLU A 141 1.41 -10.66 17.66
CA GLU A 141 2.55 -11.05 16.81
C GLU A 141 2.91 -10.00 15.74
N TYR A 142 2.04 -9.02 15.51
CA TYR A 142 2.25 -8.00 14.48
C TYR A 142 2.95 -6.76 15.06
N PHE A 143 4.23 -6.90 15.38
CA PHE A 143 5.05 -5.75 15.78
C PHE A 143 5.67 -5.13 14.51
N LEU A 144 5.15 -3.97 14.12
CA LEU A 144 5.71 -3.20 13.01
C LEU A 144 7.10 -2.67 13.38
N PRO A 145 8.13 -2.93 12.58
CA PRO A 145 9.46 -2.39 12.83
C PRO A 145 9.43 -0.87 12.59
N ALA A 146 9.39 -0.11 13.67
CA ALA A 146 9.51 1.34 13.60
C ALA A 146 10.79 1.72 12.83
N GLY A 147 10.65 2.47 11.74
CA GLY A 147 11.77 2.92 10.91
C GLY A 147 11.82 2.33 9.50
N ASP A 148 11.29 1.14 9.27
CA ASP A 148 11.30 0.49 7.95
C ASP A 148 9.93 0.63 7.22
N ILE A 149 8.96 1.36 7.81
CA ILE A 149 7.60 1.50 7.30
C ILE A 149 7.16 2.97 7.36
N ASP A 150 6.52 3.43 6.30
CA ASP A 150 5.70 4.63 6.28
C ASP A 150 4.22 4.21 6.32
N VAL A 151 3.39 4.91 7.09
CA VAL A 151 1.98 4.53 7.29
C VAL A 151 1.07 5.64 6.77
N PHE A 152 0.17 5.26 5.85
CA PHE A 152 -0.93 6.12 5.42
C PHE A 152 -2.27 5.51 5.84
N VAL A 153 -3.24 6.38 6.05
CA VAL A 153 -4.62 5.96 6.36
C VAL A 153 -5.52 6.43 5.24
N LEU A 154 -6.28 5.51 4.67
CA LEU A 154 -7.36 5.80 3.75
C LEU A 154 -8.69 5.68 4.51
N ASP A 155 -9.30 6.81 4.76
CA ASP A 155 -10.63 6.89 5.35
C ASP A 155 -11.74 6.82 4.28
N THR A 156 -12.99 6.91 4.70
CA THR A 156 -14.11 7.17 3.80
C THR A 156 -13.91 8.48 3.06
N MET A 157 -14.62 8.66 1.97
CA MET A 157 -14.55 9.90 1.18
C MET A 157 -14.83 11.11 2.07
N SER A 158 -13.95 12.11 2.03
CA SER A 158 -14.16 13.38 2.71
C SER A 158 -15.25 14.20 2.02
N PHE A 159 -15.78 15.21 2.71
CA PHE A 159 -16.76 16.11 2.10
C PHE A 159 -16.17 16.88 0.90
N GLY A 160 -14.91 17.28 0.97
CA GLY A 160 -14.19 17.90 -0.14
C GLY A 160 -14.07 16.98 -1.34
N GLU A 161 -13.62 15.73 -1.16
CA GLU A 161 -13.55 14.70 -2.21
C GLU A 161 -14.94 14.42 -2.82
N PHE A 162 -16.00 14.43 -2.00
CA PHE A 162 -17.36 14.25 -2.47
C PHE A 162 -17.83 15.42 -3.36
N LEU A 163 -17.53 16.66 -2.95
CA LEU A 163 -17.87 17.85 -3.74
C LEU A 163 -17.07 17.90 -5.05
N ASP A 164 -15.80 17.49 -5.05
CA ASP A 164 -14.99 17.32 -6.25
C ASP A 164 -15.64 16.32 -7.21
N ALA A 165 -16.05 15.17 -6.70
CA ALA A 165 -16.74 14.16 -7.48
C ALA A 165 -18.07 14.64 -8.07
N ALA A 166 -18.75 15.54 -7.36
CA ALA A 166 -19.99 16.18 -7.80
C ALA A 166 -19.77 17.38 -8.74
N GLY A 167 -18.51 17.76 -9.01
CA GLY A 167 -18.18 18.95 -9.80
C GLY A 167 -18.54 20.27 -9.09
N LYS A 168 -18.53 20.28 -7.77
CA LYS A 168 -18.95 21.39 -6.91
C LYS A 168 -17.85 21.88 -5.95
N ARG A 169 -16.60 21.80 -6.37
CA ARG A 169 -15.44 22.21 -5.57
C ARG A 169 -15.56 23.65 -5.06
N GLU A 170 -16.12 24.55 -5.87
CA GLU A 170 -16.32 25.95 -5.51
C GLU A 170 -17.11 26.13 -4.21
N ILE A 171 -18.06 25.22 -3.93
CA ILE A 171 -18.82 25.25 -2.66
C ILE A 171 -17.90 25.00 -1.47
N TYR A 172 -16.99 24.03 -1.59
CA TYR A 172 -16.04 23.72 -0.52
C TYR A 172 -15.10 24.90 -0.24
N GLU A 173 -14.56 25.50 -1.31
CA GLU A 173 -13.69 26.68 -1.20
C GLU A 173 -14.39 27.89 -0.56
N SER A 174 -15.68 28.06 -0.84
CA SER A 174 -16.46 29.14 -0.20
C SER A 174 -16.65 28.89 1.29
N ILE A 175 -16.85 27.65 1.73
CA ILE A 175 -16.99 27.31 3.16
C ILE A 175 -15.68 27.58 3.92
N ASP A 176 -14.54 27.25 3.34
CA ASP A 176 -13.23 27.47 3.95
C ASP A 176 -12.92 28.96 4.12
N LEU A 177 -13.26 29.79 3.13
CA LEU A 177 -13.11 31.23 3.20
C LEU A 177 -13.94 31.85 4.35
N TYR A 178 -15.13 31.34 4.61
CA TYR A 178 -15.96 31.79 5.75
C TYR A 178 -15.44 31.28 7.09
N GLY A 179 -14.81 30.10 7.13
CA GLY A 179 -14.22 29.53 8.35
C GLY A 179 -12.99 30.29 8.83
N GLU A 180 -12.12 30.74 7.95
CA GLU A 180 -10.93 31.50 8.28
C GLU A 180 -11.21 32.97 8.61
N SER A 181 -12.23 33.60 8.00
CA SER A 181 -12.51 35.02 8.14
C SER A 181 -13.28 35.40 9.43
N GLY A 182 -13.84 34.43 10.14
CA GLY A 182 -14.61 34.70 11.35
C GLY A 182 -15.82 35.63 11.19
N HIS A 183 -16.24 35.89 9.94
CA HIS A 183 -17.41 36.70 9.64
C HIS A 183 -18.55 35.76 9.23
N SER A 184 -19.42 35.50 10.18
CA SER A 184 -20.73 34.93 9.91
C SER A 184 -21.69 36.06 9.52
N ASP A 185 -21.88 36.29 8.22
CA ASP A 185 -22.97 37.14 7.71
C ASP A 185 -24.33 36.43 7.82
N TYR A 186 -24.57 35.79 8.98
CA TYR A 186 -25.87 35.21 9.29
C TYR A 186 -26.90 36.23 9.80
N ASP A 187 -26.53 37.52 9.91
CA ASP A 187 -27.42 38.58 10.40
C ASP A 187 -28.20 39.34 9.30
N GLU A 188 -28.12 38.88 8.04
CA GLU A 188 -28.87 39.46 6.92
C GLU A 188 -29.81 38.49 6.16
N LEU A 189 -30.56 37.66 6.91
CA LEU A 189 -31.74 36.97 6.34
C LEU A 189 -32.95 37.12 7.22
#